data_6ece2776219b1cee997b8b4e7c143753
#
_entry.id   6ece2776219b1cee997b8b4e7c143753
#
_cell.length_a   1.000
_cell.length_b   1.000
_cell.length_c   1.000
_cell.angle_alpha   90.00
_cell.angle_beta   90.00
_cell.angle_gamma   90.00
#
_symmetry.space_group_name_H-M   'P 1'
#
loop_
_entity.id
_entity.type
_entity.pdbx_description
1 polymer ?
#
loop_
_entity_poly.entity_id
_entity_poly.type
_entity_poly.pdbx_seq_one_letter_code
_entity_poly.pdbx_strand_id
1 'polypeptide(L)'
;MSTGWSNGARLALSLVVNVEEGAEQSIRDGDRGPDPVDELGIVLKKPVRNFGNESNYEYGIREGAPRVLALLAKYQMRATFTASAVALERAPQLATQIVAAGHEVCAHGFRWQAQLGMTVDTEREFIASAVRSIERTCGQRPVGWLSRYLHTENTRQLLADAGFQYHMDDFSRDAPWLDTAVSPPMLVLPYALDSNDMKLWSAPALTPAAWFEYAKASFDWLYA
;
A
#
# COMPACT_ATOMS: atom_id res chain seq x y z
N MET A 1 -12.00 -22.09 -18.37
CA MET A 1 -10.64 -22.39 -17.90
C MET A 1 -10.77 -22.67 -16.41
N SER A 2 -10.23 -23.77 -15.90
CA SER A 2 -10.29 -24.10 -14.48
C SER A 2 -9.48 -23.05 -13.70
N THR A 3 -10.13 -22.22 -12.93
CA THR A 3 -9.55 -21.24 -12.02
C THR A 3 -9.18 -21.86 -10.66
N GLY A 4 -8.86 -23.14 -10.65
CA GLY A 4 -8.48 -23.84 -9.43
C GLY A 4 -7.11 -23.38 -8.91
N TRP A 5 -7.07 -22.83 -7.71
CA TRP A 5 -5.83 -22.59 -6.97
C TRP A 5 -5.11 -23.93 -6.73
N SER A 6 -3.75 -23.91 -6.67
CA SER A 6 -2.93 -25.14 -6.56
C SER A 6 -3.29 -26.06 -5.38
N ASN A 7 -3.92 -25.51 -4.33
CA ASN A 7 -4.39 -26.22 -3.15
C ASN A 7 -5.86 -26.65 -3.20
N GLY A 8 -6.52 -26.47 -4.36
CA GLY A 8 -7.95 -26.75 -4.52
C GLY A 8 -8.88 -25.70 -3.88
N ALA A 9 -8.36 -24.59 -3.40
CA ALA A 9 -9.18 -23.49 -2.88
C ALA A 9 -10.00 -22.85 -4.00
N ARG A 10 -11.19 -22.39 -3.64
CA ARG A 10 -12.11 -21.69 -4.58
C ARG A 10 -11.73 -20.22 -4.73
N LEU A 11 -11.15 -19.63 -3.70
CA LEU A 11 -10.77 -18.22 -3.64
C LEU A 11 -9.45 -18.06 -2.87
N ALA A 12 -8.62 -17.13 -3.30
CA ALA A 12 -7.50 -16.61 -2.51
C ALA A 12 -7.89 -15.22 -1.99
N LEU A 13 -7.82 -15.06 -0.67
CA LEU A 13 -8.06 -13.77 -0.02
C LEU A 13 -6.71 -13.14 0.33
N SER A 14 -6.44 -11.97 -0.23
CA SER A 14 -5.31 -11.12 0.14
C SER A 14 -5.79 -9.99 1.05
N LEU A 15 -5.22 -9.92 2.24
CA LEU A 15 -5.43 -8.81 3.17
C LEU A 15 -4.28 -7.83 3.01
N VAL A 16 -4.57 -6.61 2.60
CA VAL A 16 -3.58 -5.56 2.42
C VAL A 16 -3.80 -4.47 3.46
N VAL A 17 -2.73 -4.07 4.14
CA VAL A 17 -2.73 -2.99 5.13
C VAL A 17 -1.72 -1.95 4.68
N ASN A 18 -2.20 -0.75 4.33
CA ASN A 18 -1.32 0.34 3.94
C ASN A 18 -0.70 1.01 5.17
N VAL A 19 0.61 1.32 5.09
CA VAL A 19 1.37 2.06 6.10
C VAL A 19 2.00 3.27 5.41
N GLU A 20 1.33 4.38 5.49
CA GLU A 20 1.64 5.60 4.74
C GLU A 20 2.00 6.75 5.67
N GLU A 21 1.54 6.68 6.91
CA GLU A 21 1.63 7.71 7.92
C GLU A 21 3.07 8.07 8.26
N GLY A 22 3.37 9.34 8.17
CA GLY A 22 4.71 9.89 8.36
C GLY A 22 5.55 9.92 7.08
N ALA A 23 5.06 9.38 5.96
CA ALA A 23 5.72 9.43 4.65
C ALA A 23 5.02 10.38 3.66
N GLU A 24 3.89 10.95 4.05
CA GLU A 24 3.13 11.95 3.29
C GLU A 24 3.91 13.24 3.05
N GLN A 25 3.44 14.08 2.14
CA GLN A 25 4.00 15.42 1.93
C GLN A 25 3.76 16.30 3.17
N SER A 26 4.81 16.94 3.66
CA SER A 26 4.75 17.79 4.84
C SER A 26 5.69 18.98 4.73
N ILE A 27 5.21 20.17 5.06
CA ILE A 27 6.03 21.38 5.21
C ILE A 27 7.16 21.16 6.24
N ARG A 28 6.91 20.36 7.27
CA ARG A 28 7.93 19.99 8.27
C ARG A 28 9.12 19.28 7.64
N ASP A 29 8.89 18.54 6.58
CA ASP A 29 9.91 17.75 5.86
C ASP A 29 10.49 18.49 4.65
N GLY A 30 10.17 19.79 4.50
CA GLY A 30 10.67 20.63 3.43
C GLY A 30 9.89 20.57 2.12
N ASP A 31 8.74 19.94 2.11
CA ASP A 31 7.87 19.91 0.93
C ASP A 31 7.23 21.27 0.66
N ARG A 32 6.83 21.51 -0.58
CA ARG A 32 6.20 22.78 -1.01
C ARG A 32 4.81 23.03 -0.42
N GLY A 33 4.17 21.98 0.09
CA GLY A 33 2.83 22.03 0.66
C GLY A 33 2.56 20.78 1.51
N PRO A 34 1.45 20.78 2.27
CA PRO A 34 0.95 19.56 2.93
C PRO A 34 0.48 18.56 1.89
N ASP A 35 0.27 17.32 2.30
CA ASP A 35 -0.31 16.31 1.42
C ASP A 35 -1.68 16.76 0.91
N PRO A 36 -1.97 16.57 -0.39
CA PRO A 36 -3.27 16.94 -0.96
C PRO A 36 -4.42 16.05 -0.51
N VAL A 37 -4.12 14.85 0.01
CA VAL A 37 -5.11 13.97 0.63
C VAL A 37 -5.31 14.41 2.07
N ASP A 38 -6.50 14.94 2.36
CA ASP A 38 -6.90 15.42 3.67
C ASP A 38 -8.30 14.88 3.98
N GLU A 39 -8.37 13.93 4.90
CA GLU A 39 -9.64 13.31 5.33
C GLU A 39 -10.58 14.32 5.98
N LEU A 40 -10.06 15.47 6.43
CA LEU A 40 -10.88 16.58 6.93
C LEU A 40 -11.47 17.43 5.78
N GLY A 41 -11.06 17.16 4.53
CA GLY A 41 -11.54 17.84 3.34
C GLY A 41 -11.08 19.29 3.22
N ILE A 42 -9.98 19.66 3.88
CA ILE A 42 -9.49 21.04 3.91
C ILE A 42 -8.43 21.24 2.83
N VAL A 43 -8.72 22.11 1.86
CA VAL A 43 -7.75 22.52 0.85
C VAL A 43 -7.07 23.82 1.28
N LEU A 44 -5.79 23.73 1.64
CA LEU A 44 -5.00 24.90 2.02
C LEU A 44 -4.52 25.66 0.76
N LYS A 45 -4.80 26.95 0.71
CA LYS A 45 -4.36 27.84 -0.41
C LYS A 45 -2.91 28.35 -0.21
N LYS A 46 -2.31 28.12 0.95
CA LYS A 46 -0.95 28.57 1.30
C LYS A 46 -0.11 27.39 1.76
N PRO A 47 1.20 27.39 1.54
CA PRO A 47 2.11 26.34 1.99
C PRO A 47 2.39 26.50 3.50
N VAL A 48 1.39 26.18 4.32
CA VAL A 48 1.48 26.19 5.77
C VAL A 48 1.25 24.79 6.33
N ARG A 49 1.79 24.50 7.51
CA ARG A 49 1.54 23.24 8.19
C ARG A 49 0.06 23.05 8.48
N ASN A 50 -0.42 21.84 8.26
CA ASN A 50 -1.75 21.40 8.63
C ASN A 50 -1.65 20.47 9.84
N PHE A 51 -1.67 21.03 11.05
CA PHE A 51 -1.54 20.27 12.28
C PHE A 51 -2.69 19.27 12.50
N GLY A 52 -3.88 19.57 11.99
CA GLY A 52 -5.02 18.65 12.04
C GLY A 52 -4.73 17.40 11.24
N ASN A 53 -4.32 17.56 9.98
CA ASN A 53 -3.99 16.45 9.11
C ASN A 53 -2.77 15.67 9.60
N GLU A 54 -1.70 16.37 10.03
CA GLU A 54 -0.52 15.73 10.62
C GLU A 54 -0.90 14.84 11.83
N SER A 55 -1.79 15.30 12.71
CA SER A 55 -2.25 14.51 13.87
C SER A 55 -3.14 13.34 13.47
N ASN A 56 -3.94 13.48 12.40
CA ASN A 56 -4.77 12.41 11.86
C ASN A 56 -3.87 11.27 11.31
N TYR A 57 -2.81 11.59 10.59
CA TYR A 57 -1.85 10.58 10.14
C TYR A 57 -1.16 9.88 11.32
N GLU A 58 -0.77 10.60 12.38
CA GLU A 58 -0.17 9.98 13.56
C GLU A 58 -1.11 8.96 14.26
N TYR A 59 -2.43 9.15 14.16
CA TYR A 59 -3.41 8.23 14.73
C TYR A 59 -3.27 6.81 14.15
N GLY A 60 -3.01 6.67 12.84
CA GLY A 60 -2.81 5.39 12.18
C GLY A 60 -1.70 4.57 12.82
N ILE A 61 -0.56 5.19 13.07
CA ILE A 61 0.60 4.52 13.71
C ILE A 61 0.35 4.27 15.21
N ARG A 62 -0.22 5.24 15.93
CA ARG A 62 -0.35 5.15 17.41
C ARG A 62 -1.46 4.22 17.86
N GLU A 63 -2.60 4.25 17.17
CA GLU A 63 -3.82 3.57 17.57
C GLU A 63 -4.27 2.52 16.55
N GLY A 64 -4.24 2.85 15.27
CA GLY A 64 -4.72 1.97 14.19
C GLY A 64 -3.89 0.71 14.05
N ALA A 65 -2.59 0.86 13.85
CA ALA A 65 -1.69 -0.27 13.59
C ALA A 65 -1.69 -1.32 14.72
N PRO A 66 -1.61 -0.96 16.02
CA PRO A 66 -1.73 -1.96 17.10
C PRO A 66 -3.06 -2.72 17.09
N ARG A 67 -4.17 -2.05 16.77
CA ARG A 67 -5.49 -2.68 16.69
C ARG A 67 -5.59 -3.65 15.52
N VAL A 68 -5.06 -3.28 14.36
CA VAL A 68 -5.03 -4.15 13.17
C VAL A 68 -4.16 -5.38 13.44
N LEU A 69 -2.95 -5.22 13.99
CA LEU A 69 -2.07 -6.32 14.34
C LEU A 69 -2.71 -7.26 15.37
N ALA A 70 -3.38 -6.72 16.40
CA ALA A 70 -4.10 -7.54 17.38
C ALA A 70 -5.27 -8.31 16.73
N LEU A 71 -5.97 -7.71 15.77
CA LEU A 71 -7.06 -8.36 15.05
C LEU A 71 -6.53 -9.50 14.17
N LEU A 72 -5.46 -9.27 13.41
CA LEU A 72 -4.81 -10.28 12.58
C LEU A 72 -4.31 -11.47 13.44
N ALA A 73 -3.69 -11.18 14.58
CA ALA A 73 -3.24 -12.19 15.53
C ALA A 73 -4.42 -13.00 16.10
N LYS A 74 -5.51 -12.33 16.51
CA LYS A 74 -6.71 -12.97 17.03
C LYS A 74 -7.29 -14.01 16.07
N TYR A 75 -7.30 -13.69 14.77
CA TYR A 75 -7.85 -14.58 13.74
C TYR A 75 -6.77 -15.42 13.04
N GLN A 76 -5.52 -15.38 13.51
CA GLN A 76 -4.38 -16.11 12.92
C GLN A 76 -4.22 -15.84 11.42
N MET A 77 -4.52 -14.61 11.00
CA MET A 77 -4.43 -14.19 9.60
C MET A 77 -3.08 -13.56 9.28
N ARG A 78 -2.59 -13.82 8.08
CA ARG A 78 -1.45 -13.11 7.51
C ARG A 78 -1.95 -11.98 6.61
N ALA A 79 -1.15 -10.93 6.53
CA ALA A 79 -1.44 -9.77 5.68
C ALA A 79 -0.17 -9.31 4.98
N THR A 80 -0.34 -8.60 3.89
CA THR A 80 0.70 -7.84 3.22
C THR A 80 0.60 -6.38 3.67
N PHE A 81 1.65 -5.89 4.33
CA PHE A 81 1.75 -4.48 4.71
C PHE A 81 2.44 -3.71 3.59
N THR A 82 1.67 -2.94 2.82
CA THR A 82 2.22 -2.05 1.80
C THR A 82 2.69 -0.78 2.50
N ALA A 83 4.00 -0.64 2.62
CA ALA A 83 4.58 0.41 3.45
C ALA A 83 5.46 1.37 2.65
N SER A 84 5.22 2.67 2.81
CA SER A 84 6.18 3.68 2.41
C SER A 84 7.39 3.60 3.33
N ALA A 85 8.60 3.54 2.75
CA ALA A 85 9.81 3.24 3.52
C ALA A 85 10.06 4.22 4.67
N VAL A 86 9.82 5.52 4.46
CA VAL A 86 9.97 6.56 5.49
C VAL A 86 8.97 6.38 6.64
N ALA A 87 7.78 5.85 6.39
CA ALA A 87 6.81 5.54 7.46
C ALA A 87 7.39 4.50 8.43
N LEU A 88 8.03 3.45 7.91
CA LEU A 88 8.69 2.44 8.74
C LEU A 88 9.95 2.97 9.44
N GLU A 89 10.73 3.87 8.80
CA GLU A 89 11.86 4.55 9.46
C GLU A 89 11.40 5.35 10.68
N ARG A 90 10.24 5.98 10.59
CA ARG A 90 9.65 6.78 11.70
C ARG A 90 8.94 5.92 12.74
N ALA A 91 8.53 4.71 12.37
CA ALA A 91 7.87 3.75 13.25
C ALA A 91 8.62 2.41 13.31
N PRO A 92 9.90 2.35 13.74
CA PRO A 92 10.73 1.14 13.69
C PRO A 92 10.18 0.00 14.55
N GLN A 93 9.44 0.33 15.61
CA GLN A 93 8.76 -0.68 16.44
C GLN A 93 7.64 -1.38 15.66
N LEU A 94 6.88 -0.64 14.85
CA LEU A 94 5.87 -1.21 13.97
C LEU A 94 6.50 -2.13 12.92
N ALA A 95 7.60 -1.70 12.26
CA ALA A 95 8.34 -2.53 11.32
C ALA A 95 8.76 -3.86 11.96
N THR A 96 9.31 -3.82 13.17
CA THR A 96 9.69 -5.02 13.93
C THR A 96 8.48 -5.93 14.23
N GLN A 97 7.35 -5.35 14.64
CA GLN A 97 6.13 -6.11 14.96
C GLN A 97 5.54 -6.79 13.72
N ILE A 98 5.50 -6.10 12.58
CA ILE A 98 5.01 -6.66 11.30
C ILE A 98 5.84 -7.91 10.94
N VAL A 99 7.16 -7.79 10.94
CA VAL A 99 8.06 -8.89 10.56
C VAL A 99 8.00 -10.03 11.59
N ALA A 100 8.05 -9.73 12.89
CA ALA A 100 8.00 -10.74 13.96
C ALA A 100 6.68 -11.53 13.95
N ALA A 101 5.57 -10.89 13.57
CA ALA A 101 4.28 -11.55 13.39
C ALA A 101 4.21 -12.37 12.08
N GLY A 102 5.24 -12.32 11.22
CA GLY A 102 5.34 -13.06 9.96
C GLY A 102 4.43 -12.53 8.88
N HIS A 103 4.11 -11.23 8.91
CA HIS A 103 3.46 -10.55 7.81
C HIS A 103 4.49 -10.18 6.74
N GLU A 104 4.02 -9.99 5.52
CA GLU A 104 4.84 -9.49 4.43
C GLU A 104 4.97 -7.97 4.50
N VAL A 105 6.16 -7.44 4.14
CA VAL A 105 6.34 -6.01 3.84
C VAL A 105 6.51 -5.84 2.34
N CYS A 106 5.54 -5.19 1.72
CA CYS A 106 5.53 -4.79 0.32
C CYS A 106 5.88 -3.29 0.23
N ALA A 107 6.70 -2.90 -0.74
CA ALA A 107 7.10 -1.50 -0.89
C ALA A 107 5.97 -0.65 -1.45
N HIS A 108 5.74 0.52 -0.85
CA HIS A 108 4.78 1.54 -1.27
C HIS A 108 5.46 2.89 -1.56
N GLY A 109 6.63 2.80 -2.21
CA GLY A 109 7.50 3.96 -2.45
C GLY A 109 8.48 4.24 -1.31
N PHE A 110 9.45 5.13 -1.59
CA PHE A 110 10.34 5.66 -0.55
C PHE A 110 9.56 6.58 0.39
N ARG A 111 8.82 7.53 -0.19
CA ARG A 111 7.79 8.35 0.48
C ARG A 111 6.44 8.07 -0.17
N TRP A 112 5.37 8.43 0.51
CA TRP A 112 4.02 8.31 -0.04
C TRP A 112 3.76 9.43 -1.05
N GLN A 113 4.33 9.26 -2.24
CA GLN A 113 4.31 10.24 -3.33
C GLN A 113 3.98 9.56 -4.66
N ALA A 114 3.25 10.26 -5.51
CA ALA A 114 3.04 9.82 -6.89
C ALA A 114 4.35 9.87 -7.69
N GLN A 115 4.57 8.90 -8.55
CA GLN A 115 5.74 8.84 -9.44
C GLN A 115 5.54 9.65 -10.71
N LEU A 116 4.30 10.07 -11.00
CA LEU A 116 3.97 10.88 -12.17
C LEU A 116 4.87 12.11 -12.27
N GLY A 117 5.51 12.27 -13.43
CA GLY A 117 6.43 13.39 -13.72
C GLY A 117 7.88 13.15 -13.26
N MET A 118 8.20 12.02 -12.63
CA MET A 118 9.57 11.62 -12.38
C MET A 118 10.27 11.27 -13.70
N THR A 119 11.54 11.64 -13.82
CA THR A 119 12.40 11.11 -14.88
C THR A 119 12.77 9.66 -14.58
N VAL A 120 13.17 8.89 -15.58
CA VAL A 120 13.60 7.49 -15.41
C VAL A 120 14.65 7.35 -14.29
N ASP A 121 15.64 8.23 -14.25
CA ASP A 121 16.69 8.18 -13.24
C ASP A 121 16.20 8.53 -11.84
N THR A 122 15.31 9.53 -11.73
CA THR A 122 14.70 9.91 -10.45
C THR A 122 13.81 8.80 -9.92
N GLU A 123 13.03 8.16 -10.79
CA GLU A 123 12.16 7.05 -10.41
C GLU A 123 12.96 5.80 -10.02
N ARG A 124 14.03 5.50 -10.76
CA ARG A 124 14.96 4.40 -10.40
C ARG A 124 15.54 4.60 -9.00
N GLU A 125 15.99 5.82 -8.69
CA GLU A 125 16.53 6.13 -7.37
C GLU A 125 15.44 6.09 -6.28
N PHE A 126 14.23 6.54 -6.58
CA PHE A 126 13.08 6.45 -5.67
C PHE A 126 12.78 4.99 -5.29
N ILE A 127 12.77 4.09 -6.28
CA ILE A 127 12.57 2.65 -6.08
C ILE A 127 13.74 2.05 -5.29
N ALA A 128 14.98 2.36 -5.68
CA ALA A 128 16.18 1.85 -5.01
C ALA A 128 16.27 2.32 -3.55
N SER A 129 15.88 3.57 -3.27
CA SER A 129 15.84 4.12 -1.92
C SER A 129 14.79 3.42 -1.05
N ALA A 130 13.61 3.11 -1.60
CA ALA A 130 12.61 2.33 -0.90
C ALA A 130 13.14 0.94 -0.50
N VAL A 131 13.79 0.24 -1.43
CA VAL A 131 14.38 -1.07 -1.17
C VAL A 131 15.42 -1.00 -0.05
N ARG A 132 16.42 -0.12 -0.19
CA ARG A 132 17.48 0.02 0.83
C ARG A 132 16.94 0.35 2.21
N SER A 133 15.94 1.21 2.28
CA SER A 133 15.33 1.62 3.53
C SER A 133 14.54 0.49 4.18
N ILE A 134 13.72 -0.22 3.43
CA ILE A 134 12.94 -1.37 3.95
C ILE A 134 13.89 -2.50 4.37
N GLU A 135 14.93 -2.82 3.60
CA GLU A 135 15.94 -3.80 4.00
C GLU A 135 16.59 -3.43 5.34
N ARG A 136 16.92 -2.16 5.53
CA ARG A 136 17.53 -1.68 6.78
C ARG A 136 16.56 -1.74 7.97
N THR A 137 15.28 -1.37 7.76
CA THR A 137 14.31 -1.28 8.86
C THR A 137 13.66 -2.62 9.20
N CYS A 138 13.47 -3.49 8.20
CA CYS A 138 12.75 -4.75 8.35
C CYS A 138 13.67 -5.98 8.32
N GLY A 139 14.94 -5.82 7.95
CA GLY A 139 15.89 -6.94 7.82
C GLY A 139 15.62 -7.86 6.63
N GLN A 140 14.72 -7.49 5.73
CA GLN A 140 14.37 -8.27 4.54
C GLN A 140 14.07 -7.35 3.35
N ARG A 141 14.44 -7.83 2.16
CA ARG A 141 14.15 -7.12 0.91
C ARG A 141 12.68 -7.25 0.55
N PRO A 142 11.98 -6.15 0.19
CA PRO A 142 10.63 -6.25 -0.32
C PRO A 142 10.63 -6.90 -1.71
N VAL A 143 9.68 -7.80 -1.95
CA VAL A 143 9.52 -8.50 -3.23
C VAL A 143 8.30 -8.00 -4.03
N GLY A 144 7.42 -7.25 -3.39
CA GLY A 144 6.23 -6.66 -3.99
C GLY A 144 6.26 -5.14 -3.98
N TRP A 145 5.50 -4.54 -4.90
CA TRP A 145 5.35 -3.10 -5.04
C TRP A 145 3.89 -2.69 -5.24
N LEU A 146 3.50 -1.59 -4.61
CA LEU A 146 2.27 -0.84 -4.88
C LEU A 146 2.62 0.64 -5.03
N SER A 147 2.27 1.26 -6.14
CA SER A 147 2.47 2.70 -6.35
C SER A 147 1.34 3.51 -5.70
N ARG A 148 1.63 4.76 -5.34
CA ARG A 148 0.58 5.72 -4.99
C ARG A 148 -0.16 6.18 -6.26
N TYR A 149 -1.08 5.34 -6.76
CA TYR A 149 -1.97 5.54 -7.92
C TYR A 149 -1.28 5.94 -9.24
N LEU A 150 -0.56 7.06 -9.27
CA LEU A 150 -0.02 7.66 -10.48
C LEU A 150 1.44 7.26 -10.66
N HIS A 151 1.66 6.18 -11.39
CA HIS A 151 2.97 5.71 -11.81
C HIS A 151 3.30 6.19 -13.25
N THR A 152 4.52 5.98 -13.72
CA THR A 152 4.97 6.34 -15.08
C THR A 152 4.88 5.13 -16.02
N GLU A 153 5.05 5.38 -17.30
CA GLU A 153 5.18 4.30 -18.29
C GLU A 153 6.41 3.40 -18.07
N ASN A 154 7.42 3.91 -17.33
CA ASN A 154 8.67 3.21 -17.06
C ASN A 154 8.61 2.36 -15.78
N THR A 155 7.66 2.62 -14.88
CA THR A 155 7.60 2.03 -13.54
C THR A 155 7.72 0.52 -13.57
N ARG A 156 6.91 -0.17 -14.37
CA ARG A 156 6.88 -1.63 -14.41
C ARG A 156 8.23 -2.23 -14.81
N GLN A 157 8.89 -1.66 -15.84
CA GLN A 157 10.23 -2.11 -16.25
C GLN A 157 11.27 -1.82 -15.17
N LEU A 158 11.23 -0.65 -14.54
CA LEU A 158 12.13 -0.29 -13.44
C LEU A 158 11.98 -1.22 -12.23
N LEU A 159 10.77 -1.67 -11.93
CA LEU A 159 10.51 -2.66 -10.89
C LEU A 159 11.08 -4.04 -11.26
N ALA A 160 10.91 -4.47 -12.52
CA ALA A 160 11.49 -5.71 -13.01
C ALA A 160 13.03 -5.66 -12.96
N ASP A 161 13.63 -4.56 -13.41
CA ASP A 161 15.10 -4.32 -13.35
C ASP A 161 15.60 -4.32 -11.90
N ALA A 162 14.82 -3.80 -10.96
CA ALA A 162 15.13 -3.81 -9.54
C ALA A 162 14.91 -5.17 -8.86
N GLY A 163 14.38 -6.18 -9.57
CA GLY A 163 14.20 -7.54 -9.07
C GLY A 163 12.96 -7.75 -8.23
N PHE A 164 11.93 -6.92 -8.36
CA PHE A 164 10.62 -7.18 -7.77
C PHE A 164 9.97 -8.40 -8.44
N GLN A 165 9.25 -9.19 -7.68
CA GLN A 165 8.56 -10.39 -8.16
C GLN A 165 7.15 -10.08 -8.61
N TYR A 166 6.49 -9.10 -7.99
CA TYR A 166 5.14 -8.69 -8.33
C TYR A 166 4.89 -7.20 -8.08
N HIS A 167 3.84 -6.69 -8.71
CA HIS A 167 3.26 -5.39 -8.38
C HIS A 167 1.72 -5.49 -8.29
N MET A 168 1.09 -4.46 -7.70
CA MET A 168 -0.36 -4.38 -7.53
C MET A 168 -0.98 -3.19 -8.26
N ASP A 169 -0.28 -2.61 -9.24
CA ASP A 169 -0.66 -1.39 -9.96
C ASP A 169 -1.50 -1.66 -11.22
N ASP A 170 -2.33 -2.70 -11.19
CA ASP A 170 -3.27 -2.99 -12.27
C ASP A 170 -4.57 -3.55 -11.69
N PHE A 171 -5.67 -2.90 -12.02
CA PHE A 171 -7.00 -3.15 -11.47
C PHE A 171 -7.94 -3.80 -12.49
N SER A 172 -7.38 -4.36 -13.58
CA SER A 172 -8.17 -4.81 -14.74
C SER A 172 -8.70 -6.24 -14.64
N ARG A 173 -8.29 -7.01 -13.61
CA ARG A 173 -8.63 -8.43 -13.48
C ARG A 173 -8.90 -8.84 -12.03
N ASP A 174 -9.67 -9.92 -11.87
CA ASP A 174 -9.94 -10.51 -10.55
C ASP A 174 -8.88 -11.54 -10.11
N ALA A 175 -8.10 -12.07 -11.04
CA ALA A 175 -7.11 -13.11 -10.78
C ALA A 175 -5.69 -12.64 -11.13
N PRO A 176 -4.65 -13.12 -10.44
CA PRO A 176 -3.26 -12.85 -10.77
C PRO A 176 -2.91 -13.25 -12.20
N TRP A 177 -2.03 -12.50 -12.83
CA TRP A 177 -1.57 -12.77 -14.19
C TRP A 177 -0.10 -12.33 -14.37
N LEU A 178 0.55 -12.87 -15.41
CA LEU A 178 1.95 -12.57 -15.72
C LEU A 178 2.01 -11.42 -16.75
N ASP A 179 2.59 -10.30 -16.36
CA ASP A 179 2.91 -9.21 -17.29
C ASP A 179 4.17 -9.56 -18.07
N THR A 180 3.98 -9.87 -19.35
CA THR A 180 5.07 -10.18 -20.29
C THR A 180 5.51 -8.98 -21.12
N ALA A 181 4.94 -7.81 -20.90
CA ALA A 181 5.37 -6.56 -21.53
C ALA A 181 6.69 -6.03 -20.94
N VAL A 182 7.08 -6.53 -19.77
CA VAL A 182 8.36 -6.23 -19.13
C VAL A 182 9.30 -7.43 -19.14
N SER A 183 10.60 -7.19 -18.99
CA SER A 183 11.64 -8.24 -18.99
C SER A 183 12.57 -8.06 -17.79
N PRO A 184 12.72 -9.07 -16.89
CA PRO A 184 11.95 -10.33 -16.87
C PRO A 184 10.45 -10.13 -16.63
N PRO A 185 9.60 -11.07 -17.06
CA PRO A 185 8.17 -11.02 -16.80
C PRO A 185 7.87 -10.93 -15.31
N MET A 186 6.85 -10.14 -14.91
CA MET A 186 6.52 -9.88 -13.53
C MET A 186 5.07 -10.26 -13.22
N LEU A 187 4.81 -10.80 -12.03
CA LEU A 187 3.45 -11.14 -11.61
C LEU A 187 2.67 -9.87 -11.27
N VAL A 188 1.43 -9.81 -11.70
CA VAL A 188 0.46 -8.79 -11.28
C VAL A 188 -0.53 -9.41 -10.32
N LEU A 189 -0.61 -8.87 -9.10
CA LEU A 189 -1.61 -9.24 -8.11
C LEU A 189 -2.71 -8.17 -8.12
N PRO A 190 -3.96 -8.53 -8.36
CA PRO A 190 -5.06 -7.58 -8.33
C PRO A 190 -5.19 -6.90 -6.97
N TYR A 191 -5.45 -5.59 -6.98
CA TYR A 191 -5.75 -4.80 -5.80
C TYR A 191 -7.18 -4.27 -5.93
N ALA A 192 -8.09 -4.73 -5.07
CA ALA A 192 -9.50 -4.39 -5.17
C ALA A 192 -9.77 -3.00 -4.58
N LEU A 193 -9.97 -2.01 -5.46
CA LEU A 193 -10.28 -0.64 -5.05
C LEU A 193 -11.67 -0.49 -4.41
N ASP A 194 -12.60 -1.37 -4.76
CA ASP A 194 -13.98 -1.31 -4.30
C ASP A 194 -14.14 -1.76 -2.84
N SER A 195 -13.27 -2.62 -2.34
CA SER A 195 -13.23 -3.05 -0.93
C SER A 195 -12.23 -2.28 -0.07
N ASN A 196 -11.63 -1.21 -0.61
CA ASN A 196 -10.75 -0.32 0.15
C ASN A 196 -11.55 0.50 1.17
N ASP A 197 -11.05 0.61 2.40
CA ASP A 197 -11.71 1.33 3.50
C ASP A 197 -11.77 2.86 3.33
N MET A 198 -11.08 3.43 2.33
CA MET A 198 -11.34 4.81 1.88
C MET A 198 -12.83 5.06 1.58
N LYS A 199 -13.62 4.02 1.28
CA LYS A 199 -15.09 4.12 1.14
C LYS A 199 -15.80 4.59 2.41
N LEU A 200 -15.17 4.49 3.57
CA LEU A 200 -15.71 5.02 4.83
C LEU A 200 -15.62 6.57 4.89
N TRP A 201 -14.68 7.16 4.16
CA TRP A 201 -14.37 8.60 4.19
C TRP A 201 -14.78 9.32 2.90
N SER A 202 -14.62 8.68 1.75
CA SER A 202 -14.95 9.27 0.45
C SER A 202 -16.46 9.32 0.22
N ALA A 203 -16.95 10.40 -0.40
CA ALA A 203 -18.37 10.56 -0.70
C ALA A 203 -18.85 9.57 -1.79
N PRO A 204 -20.02 8.93 -1.62
CA PRO A 204 -20.82 8.89 -0.41
C PRO A 204 -20.18 7.97 0.65
N ALA A 205 -19.86 8.51 1.81
CA ALA A 205 -19.21 7.76 2.87
C ALA A 205 -20.09 6.58 3.33
N LEU A 206 -19.49 5.39 3.43
CA LEU A 206 -20.18 4.21 3.93
C LEU A 206 -20.07 4.13 5.46
N THR A 207 -21.11 3.65 6.12
CA THR A 207 -20.98 3.21 7.51
C THR A 207 -20.16 1.92 7.57
N PRO A 208 -19.49 1.60 8.70
CA PRO A 208 -18.78 0.32 8.84
C PRO A 208 -19.66 -0.90 8.55
N ALA A 209 -20.93 -0.87 8.92
CA ALA A 209 -21.88 -1.93 8.61
C ALA A 209 -22.14 -2.06 7.10
N ALA A 210 -22.38 -0.94 6.41
CA ALA A 210 -22.61 -0.93 4.97
C ALA A 210 -21.36 -1.38 4.19
N TRP A 211 -20.17 -0.97 4.64
CA TRP A 211 -18.91 -1.44 4.05
C TRP A 211 -18.73 -2.94 4.23
N PHE A 212 -18.99 -3.47 5.43
CA PHE A 212 -18.92 -4.90 5.70
C PHE A 212 -19.87 -5.70 4.80
N GLU A 213 -21.13 -5.29 4.68
CA GLU A 213 -22.12 -5.95 3.80
C GLU A 213 -21.65 -5.95 2.34
N TYR A 214 -21.09 -4.84 1.88
CA TYR A 214 -20.54 -4.74 0.52
C TYR A 214 -19.35 -5.70 0.33
N ALA A 215 -18.35 -5.66 1.21
CA ALA A 215 -17.17 -6.51 1.13
C ALA A 215 -17.53 -8.00 1.22
N LYS A 216 -18.50 -8.34 2.09
CA LYS A 216 -19.03 -9.70 2.20
C LYS A 216 -19.73 -10.15 0.92
N ALA A 217 -20.56 -9.30 0.32
CA ALA A 217 -21.24 -9.62 -0.93
C ALA A 217 -20.24 -9.85 -2.08
N SER A 218 -19.21 -9.03 -2.18
CA SER A 218 -18.13 -9.21 -3.15
C SER A 218 -17.38 -10.53 -2.93
N PHE A 219 -17.06 -10.86 -1.68
CA PHE A 219 -16.46 -12.15 -1.33
C PHE A 219 -17.34 -13.33 -1.72
N ASP A 220 -18.63 -13.28 -1.35
CA ASP A 220 -19.59 -14.36 -1.63
C ASP A 220 -19.75 -14.58 -3.15
N TRP A 221 -19.78 -13.49 -3.92
CA TRP A 221 -19.85 -13.55 -5.38
C TRP A 221 -18.64 -14.23 -6.00
N LEU A 222 -17.43 -13.85 -5.59
CA LEU A 222 -16.20 -14.45 -6.12
C LEU A 222 -15.98 -15.88 -5.62
N TYR A 223 -16.56 -16.24 -4.48
CA TYR A 223 -16.48 -17.58 -3.92
C TYR A 223 -17.47 -18.57 -4.58
N ALA A 224 -18.57 -18.09 -5.13
CA ALA A 224 -19.61 -18.94 -5.76
C ALA A 224 -19.12 -19.61 -7.05
#